data_6fe37017a9f44d04bb2c37c086a49701
#
_entry.id   6fe37017a9f44d04bb2c37c086a49701
#
_cell.length_a   1.000
_cell.length_b   1.000
_cell.length_c   1.000
_cell.angle_alpha   90.00
_cell.angle_beta   90.00
_cell.angle_gamma   90.00
#
_symmetry.space_group_name_H-M   'P 1'
#
loop_
_entity.id
_entity.type
_entity.pdbx_description
1 polymer ?
#
loop_
_entity_poly.entity_id
_entity_poly.type
_entity_poly.pdbx_seq_one_letter_code
_entity_poly.pdbx_strand_id
1 'polypeptide(L)'
;VHMMPIPRQLNQAVDEMFGVPVHQDFLAGWYQAKALEIAISVLSPRDEEFFCERQQRVAHERVEKVKAILGRDLEHPPALPEIAKEVGCSPHYLSRIFSQETGTTISRYLRNLRLDRAAAILKQGRSNVTEAAMEVGYSSLSHFSKAFAERFGVCPCVFPLSPSLLPAPKQKLPDRRKRGFQSPARALQKSR
;
A
#
# COMPACT_ATOMS: atom_id res chain seq x y z
N VAL A 1 13.47 -16.51 19.40
CA VAL A 1 12.63 -17.65 18.96
C VAL A 1 11.21 -17.12 18.88
N HIS A 2 10.72 -16.86 17.66
CA HIS A 2 9.32 -16.45 17.43
C HIS A 2 8.45 -17.70 17.55
N MET A 3 7.75 -17.84 18.67
CA MET A 3 6.72 -18.87 18.81
C MET A 3 5.51 -18.46 17.96
N MET A 4 5.28 -19.21 16.88
CA MET A 4 4.07 -19.04 16.07
C MET A 4 2.85 -19.50 16.87
N PRO A 5 1.73 -18.75 16.84
CA PRO A 5 0.51 -19.19 17.52
C PRO A 5 -0.04 -20.47 16.87
N ILE A 6 -0.40 -21.43 17.70
CA ILE A 6 -0.98 -22.72 17.26
C ILE A 6 -2.34 -22.45 16.57
N PRO A 7 -2.60 -22.99 15.37
CA PRO A 7 -3.88 -22.85 14.69
C PRO A 7 -5.04 -23.36 15.52
N ARG A 8 -6.18 -22.65 15.48
CA ARG A 8 -7.42 -23.09 16.17
C ARG A 8 -7.87 -24.48 15.72
N GLN A 9 -7.72 -24.80 14.44
CA GLN A 9 -8.04 -26.12 13.88
C GLN A 9 -7.15 -27.22 14.46
N LEU A 10 -5.87 -26.95 14.68
CA LEU A 10 -4.96 -27.91 15.29
C LEU A 10 -5.31 -28.14 16.76
N ASN A 11 -5.63 -27.09 17.52
CA ASN A 11 -6.10 -27.23 18.90
C ASN A 11 -7.38 -28.05 18.95
N GLN A 12 -8.35 -27.80 18.05
CA GLN A 12 -9.60 -28.56 18.00
C GLN A 12 -9.35 -30.03 17.66
N ALA A 13 -8.51 -30.34 16.68
CA ALA A 13 -8.17 -31.72 16.31
C ALA A 13 -7.47 -32.47 17.46
N VAL A 14 -6.62 -31.77 18.23
CA VAL A 14 -5.97 -32.32 19.42
C VAL A 14 -6.98 -32.54 20.54
N ASP A 15 -7.88 -31.60 20.81
CA ASP A 15 -8.93 -31.73 21.84
C ASP A 15 -9.87 -32.90 21.52
N GLU A 16 -10.23 -33.08 20.25
CA GLU A 16 -11.03 -34.20 19.77
C GLU A 16 -10.33 -35.57 20.01
N MET A 17 -8.99 -35.63 19.98
CA MET A 17 -8.25 -36.86 20.29
C MET A 17 -8.43 -37.32 21.73
N PHE A 18 -8.72 -36.43 22.68
CA PHE A 18 -8.94 -36.78 24.09
C PHE A 18 -10.39 -37.11 24.42
N GLY A 19 -11.35 -36.70 23.56
CA GLY A 19 -12.78 -36.92 23.71
C GLY A 19 -13.30 -38.08 22.84
N VAL A 20 -12.73 -39.28 22.94
CA VAL A 20 -12.98 -40.40 22.01
C VAL A 20 -14.43 -40.91 22.06
N PRO A 21 -15.27 -40.65 21.05
CA PRO A 21 -16.66 -41.17 21.02
C PRO A 21 -16.79 -42.48 20.21
N VAL A 22 -15.69 -43.26 20.08
CA VAL A 22 -15.63 -44.41 19.15
C VAL A 22 -15.50 -45.71 19.89
N HIS A 23 -16.20 -46.78 19.43
CA HIS A 23 -16.13 -48.12 19.96
C HIS A 23 -14.68 -48.65 19.82
N GLN A 24 -14.25 -49.49 20.79
CA GLN A 24 -12.86 -49.95 20.91
C GLN A 24 -12.29 -50.60 19.65
N ASP A 25 -13.12 -51.27 18.86
CA ASP A 25 -12.70 -51.96 17.62
C ASP A 25 -12.25 -50.99 16.51
N PHE A 26 -12.65 -49.72 16.58
CA PHE A 26 -12.33 -48.70 15.58
C PHE A 26 -11.30 -47.66 16.04
N LEU A 27 -10.81 -47.78 17.28
CA LEU A 27 -9.87 -46.81 17.86
C LEU A 27 -8.60 -46.63 17.03
N ALA A 28 -8.02 -47.70 16.53
CA ALA A 28 -6.78 -47.64 15.74
C ALA A 28 -6.97 -46.85 14.43
N GLY A 29 -8.07 -47.12 13.72
CA GLY A 29 -8.42 -46.36 12.50
C GLY A 29 -8.74 -44.90 12.76
N TRP A 30 -9.42 -44.62 13.88
CA TRP A 30 -9.76 -43.27 14.28
C TRP A 30 -8.50 -42.46 14.63
N TYR A 31 -7.56 -43.00 15.40
CA TYR A 31 -6.29 -42.33 15.69
C TYR A 31 -5.43 -42.11 14.43
N GLN A 32 -5.42 -43.08 13.50
CA GLN A 32 -4.73 -42.90 12.22
C GLN A 32 -5.32 -41.74 11.39
N ALA A 33 -6.66 -41.66 11.32
CA ALA A 33 -7.33 -40.58 10.61
C ALA A 33 -7.04 -39.19 11.24
N LYS A 34 -7.07 -39.11 12.58
CA LYS A 34 -6.74 -37.89 13.31
C LYS A 34 -5.27 -37.50 13.18
N ALA A 35 -4.35 -38.45 13.23
CA ALA A 35 -2.94 -38.19 12.99
C ALA A 35 -2.68 -37.65 11.57
N LEU A 36 -3.37 -38.20 10.57
CA LEU A 36 -3.28 -37.71 9.19
C LEU A 36 -3.86 -36.31 9.06
N GLU A 37 -5.01 -36.00 9.67
CA GLU A 37 -5.61 -34.68 9.70
C GLU A 37 -4.67 -33.65 10.31
N ILE A 38 -4.05 -33.98 11.45
CA ILE A 38 -3.05 -33.12 12.09
C ILE A 38 -1.83 -32.93 11.20
N ALA A 39 -1.31 -34.02 10.60
CA ALA A 39 -0.17 -33.94 9.68
C ALA A 39 -0.47 -33.04 8.47
N ILE A 40 -1.65 -33.18 7.86
CA ILE A 40 -2.10 -32.33 6.76
C ILE A 40 -2.19 -30.87 7.24
N SER A 41 -2.79 -30.60 8.41
CA SER A 41 -2.93 -29.26 8.95
C SER A 41 -1.59 -28.59 9.28
N VAL A 42 -0.56 -29.37 9.62
CA VAL A 42 0.80 -28.87 9.88
C VAL A 42 1.60 -28.70 8.62
N LEU A 43 1.47 -29.63 7.67
CA LEU A 43 2.26 -29.67 6.44
C LEU A 43 1.63 -28.88 5.30
N SER A 44 0.30 -28.66 5.33
CA SER A 44 -0.34 -27.80 4.33
C SER A 44 0.04 -26.35 4.58
N PRO A 45 0.67 -25.67 3.61
CA PRO A 45 0.88 -24.23 3.71
C PRO A 45 -0.49 -23.57 3.92
N ARG A 46 -0.58 -22.68 4.88
CA ARG A 46 -1.81 -21.89 5.09
C ARG A 46 -1.99 -20.98 3.89
N ASP A 47 -2.77 -21.45 2.92
CA ASP A 47 -3.02 -20.71 1.66
C ASP A 47 -3.56 -19.30 1.91
N GLU A 48 -4.26 -19.07 3.04
CA GLU A 48 -4.80 -17.73 3.37
C GLU A 48 -3.71 -16.73 3.77
N GLU A 49 -2.73 -17.11 4.60
CA GLU A 49 -1.62 -16.21 4.96
C GLU A 49 -0.71 -15.97 3.75
N PHE A 50 -0.35 -17.01 3.00
CA PHE A 50 0.42 -16.88 1.76
C PHE A 50 -0.32 -16.09 0.69
N PHE A 51 -1.63 -16.24 0.59
CA PHE A 51 -2.44 -15.49 -0.38
C PHE A 51 -2.46 -13.99 -0.06
N CYS A 52 -2.68 -13.61 1.21
CA CYS A 52 -2.66 -12.22 1.65
C CYS A 52 -1.28 -11.59 1.48
N GLU A 53 -0.21 -12.27 1.88
CA GLU A 53 1.17 -11.78 1.71
C GLU A 53 1.55 -11.66 0.23
N ARG A 54 1.21 -12.63 -0.59
CA ARG A 54 1.43 -12.59 -2.04
C ARG A 54 0.67 -11.43 -2.69
N GLN A 55 -0.60 -11.22 -2.30
CA GLN A 55 -1.39 -10.10 -2.82
C GLN A 55 -0.82 -8.75 -2.40
N GLN A 56 -0.37 -8.60 -1.16
CA GLN A 56 0.28 -7.39 -0.67
C GLN A 56 1.59 -7.11 -1.42
N ARG A 57 2.41 -8.13 -1.62
CA ARG A 57 3.66 -8.00 -2.40
C ARG A 57 3.39 -7.57 -3.83
N VAL A 58 2.44 -8.20 -4.52
CA VAL A 58 2.05 -7.83 -5.89
C VAL A 58 1.49 -6.41 -5.95
N ALA A 59 0.70 -5.99 -4.96
CA ALA A 59 0.20 -4.62 -4.87
C ALA A 59 1.36 -3.62 -4.68
N HIS A 60 2.29 -3.93 -3.79
CA HIS A 60 3.49 -3.11 -3.56
C HIS A 60 4.35 -2.98 -4.81
N GLU A 61 4.66 -4.09 -5.48
CA GLU A 61 5.43 -4.09 -6.74
C GLU A 61 4.77 -3.22 -7.82
N ARG A 62 3.43 -3.29 -7.94
CA ARG A 62 2.67 -2.44 -8.87
C ARG A 62 2.78 -0.98 -8.51
N VAL A 63 2.66 -0.62 -7.24
CA VAL A 63 2.79 0.77 -6.77
C VAL A 63 4.19 1.31 -7.05
N GLU A 64 5.25 0.54 -6.81
CA GLU A 64 6.61 0.95 -7.12
C GLU A 64 6.84 1.14 -8.63
N LYS A 65 6.26 0.27 -9.48
CA LYS A 65 6.27 0.48 -10.94
C LYS A 65 5.58 1.79 -11.33
N VAL A 66 4.41 2.10 -10.74
CA VAL A 66 3.72 3.39 -11.00
C VAL A 66 4.59 4.58 -10.62
N LYS A 67 5.24 4.55 -9.46
CA LYS A 67 6.17 5.62 -9.05
C LYS A 67 7.31 5.79 -10.06
N ALA A 68 7.88 4.69 -10.54
CA ALA A 68 8.93 4.71 -11.55
C ALA A 68 8.44 5.28 -12.89
N ILE A 69 7.24 4.89 -13.36
CA ILE A 69 6.62 5.41 -14.59
C ILE A 69 6.42 6.93 -14.48
N LEU A 70 5.81 7.40 -13.38
CA LEU A 70 5.57 8.82 -13.15
C LEU A 70 6.85 9.64 -13.03
N GLY A 71 7.95 9.03 -12.58
CA GLY A 71 9.24 9.69 -12.47
C GLY A 71 10.03 9.82 -13.78
N ARG A 72 9.64 9.08 -14.85
CA ARG A 72 10.35 9.11 -16.14
C ARG A 72 10.11 10.41 -16.89
N ASP A 73 8.87 10.86 -16.95
CA ASP A 73 8.47 12.07 -17.63
C ASP A 73 7.45 12.82 -16.77
N LEU A 74 7.92 13.93 -16.20
CA LEU A 74 7.08 14.79 -15.37
C LEU A 74 6.31 15.80 -16.19
N GLU A 75 6.79 16.13 -17.38
CA GLU A 75 6.16 17.10 -18.28
C GLU A 75 4.93 16.46 -18.96
N HIS A 76 5.10 15.25 -19.51
CA HIS A 76 4.06 14.53 -20.25
C HIS A 76 3.83 13.12 -19.65
N PRO A 77 3.31 13.02 -18.42
CA PRO A 77 3.09 11.72 -17.79
C PRO A 77 2.00 10.96 -18.55
N PRO A 78 2.13 9.62 -18.68
CA PRO A 78 1.09 8.82 -19.31
C PRO A 78 -0.23 8.90 -18.53
N ALA A 79 -1.34 8.75 -19.25
CA ALA A 79 -2.67 8.76 -18.65
C ALA A 79 -2.89 7.54 -17.74
N LEU A 80 -3.77 7.67 -16.74
CA LEU A 80 -4.04 6.58 -15.79
C LEU A 80 -4.40 5.24 -16.45
N PRO A 81 -5.18 5.18 -17.56
CA PRO A 81 -5.44 3.91 -18.25
C PRO A 81 -4.19 3.28 -18.85
N GLU A 82 -3.26 4.08 -19.36
CA GLU A 82 -1.99 3.62 -19.94
C GLU A 82 -1.08 3.04 -18.86
N ILE A 83 -0.95 3.76 -17.73
CA ILE A 83 -0.22 3.27 -16.56
C ILE A 83 -0.82 1.95 -16.08
N ALA A 84 -2.14 1.86 -15.96
CA ALA A 84 -2.82 0.66 -15.51
C ALA A 84 -2.59 -0.54 -16.46
N LYS A 85 -2.57 -0.30 -17.77
CA LYS A 85 -2.24 -1.30 -18.79
C LYS A 85 -0.80 -1.79 -18.65
N GLU A 86 0.17 -0.87 -18.45
CA GLU A 86 1.59 -1.22 -18.27
C GLU A 86 1.83 -2.04 -16.99
N VAL A 87 1.06 -1.76 -15.91
CA VAL A 87 1.17 -2.48 -14.63
C VAL A 87 0.33 -3.75 -14.58
N GLY A 88 -0.50 -4.01 -15.60
CA GLY A 88 -1.32 -5.22 -15.71
C GLY A 88 -2.50 -5.26 -14.73
N CYS A 89 -3.25 -4.15 -14.59
CA CYS A 89 -4.45 -4.10 -13.76
C CYS A 89 -5.47 -3.04 -14.26
N SER A 90 -6.67 -3.03 -13.66
CA SER A 90 -7.66 -2.00 -14.01
C SER A 90 -7.31 -0.63 -13.39
N PRO A 91 -7.66 0.51 -14.03
CA PRO A 91 -7.41 1.85 -13.50
C PRO A 91 -8.03 2.09 -12.12
N HIS A 92 -9.23 1.54 -11.89
CA HIS A 92 -9.92 1.64 -10.61
C HIS A 92 -9.15 0.88 -9.49
N TYR A 93 -8.73 -0.34 -9.78
CA TYR A 93 -7.94 -1.13 -8.83
C TYR A 93 -6.60 -0.44 -8.54
N LEU A 94 -5.91 0.07 -9.57
CA LEU A 94 -4.65 0.79 -9.42
C LEU A 94 -4.79 2.01 -8.51
N SER A 95 -5.80 2.86 -8.73
CA SER A 95 -6.07 4.04 -7.90
C SER A 95 -6.30 3.66 -6.44
N ARG A 96 -7.00 2.55 -6.20
CA ARG A 96 -7.27 2.06 -4.85
C ARG A 96 -6.01 1.59 -4.14
N ILE A 97 -5.24 0.66 -4.75
CA ILE A 97 -4.02 0.14 -4.13
C ILE A 97 -2.98 1.22 -3.93
N PHE A 98 -2.82 2.13 -4.89
CA PHE A 98 -1.89 3.25 -4.78
C PHE A 98 -2.23 4.15 -3.60
N SER A 99 -3.52 4.50 -3.43
CA SER A 99 -3.96 5.31 -2.30
C SER A 99 -3.85 4.59 -0.95
N GLN A 100 -4.04 3.27 -0.94
CA GLN A 100 -3.87 2.44 0.27
C GLN A 100 -2.41 2.37 0.71
N GLU A 101 -1.49 2.15 -0.22
CA GLU A 101 -0.05 2.01 0.05
C GLU A 101 0.63 3.35 0.36
N THR A 102 0.30 4.40 -0.42
CA THR A 102 1.02 5.69 -0.33
C THR A 102 0.31 6.74 0.53
N GLY A 103 -0.95 6.49 0.92
CA GLY A 103 -1.78 7.46 1.64
C GLY A 103 -2.22 8.66 0.79
N THR A 104 -1.97 8.65 -0.53
CA THR A 104 -2.27 9.76 -1.43
C THR A 104 -2.73 9.27 -2.80
N THR A 105 -3.45 10.11 -3.56
CA THR A 105 -3.86 9.77 -4.93
C THR A 105 -2.69 9.89 -5.90
N ILE A 106 -2.74 9.15 -7.03
CA ILE A 106 -1.73 9.21 -8.09
C ILE A 106 -1.51 10.64 -8.59
N SER A 107 -2.60 11.40 -8.82
CA SER A 107 -2.51 12.79 -9.28
C SER A 107 -1.83 13.71 -8.24
N ARG A 108 -2.12 13.52 -6.96
CA ARG A 108 -1.47 14.28 -5.88
C ARG A 108 0.00 13.89 -5.72
N TYR A 109 0.31 12.63 -5.89
CA TYR A 109 1.69 12.14 -5.89
C TYR A 109 2.51 12.75 -7.03
N LEU A 110 1.98 12.73 -8.26
CA LEU A 110 2.60 13.39 -9.43
C LEU A 110 2.80 14.89 -9.20
N ARG A 111 1.76 15.59 -8.69
CA ARG A 111 1.88 17.02 -8.35
C ARG A 111 3.05 17.25 -7.38
N ASN A 112 3.19 16.40 -6.37
CA ASN A 112 4.28 16.51 -5.41
C ASN A 112 5.65 16.27 -6.06
N LEU A 113 5.79 15.24 -6.90
CA LEU A 113 7.03 14.98 -7.64
C LEU A 113 7.45 16.18 -8.51
N ARG A 114 6.49 16.79 -9.24
CA ARG A 114 6.72 18.00 -10.04
C ARG A 114 7.26 19.15 -9.18
N LEU A 115 6.62 19.40 -8.05
CA LEU A 115 7.05 20.47 -7.13
C LEU A 115 8.42 20.20 -6.51
N ASP A 116 8.71 18.96 -6.14
CA ASP A 116 10.03 18.57 -5.59
C ASP A 116 11.13 18.75 -6.65
N ARG A 117 10.85 18.34 -7.90
CA ARG A 117 11.78 18.56 -9.01
C ARG A 117 12.01 20.03 -9.29
N ALA A 118 10.95 20.86 -9.34
CA ALA A 118 11.06 22.30 -9.50
C ALA A 118 11.89 22.95 -8.38
N ALA A 119 11.67 22.52 -7.13
CA ALA A 119 12.46 23.00 -6.01
C ALA A 119 13.97 22.67 -6.17
N ALA A 120 14.29 21.47 -6.68
CA ALA A 120 15.66 21.09 -6.97
C ALA A 120 16.29 21.95 -8.07
N ILE A 121 15.53 22.25 -9.15
CA ILE A 121 15.96 23.11 -10.25
C ILE A 121 16.24 24.55 -9.74
N LEU A 122 15.29 25.12 -8.99
CA LEU A 122 15.44 26.46 -8.43
C LEU A 122 16.61 26.58 -7.47
N LYS A 123 16.89 25.56 -6.65
CA LYS A 123 18.08 25.53 -5.77
C LYS A 123 19.41 25.56 -6.53
N GLN A 124 19.45 25.02 -7.74
CA GLN A 124 20.65 25.06 -8.57
C GLN A 124 20.94 26.44 -9.15
N GLY A 125 19.96 27.36 -9.12
CA GLY A 125 20.10 28.73 -9.60
C GLY A 125 20.32 28.88 -11.11
N ARG A 126 20.09 27.80 -11.88
CA ARG A 126 20.32 27.77 -13.35
C ARG A 126 19.10 28.16 -14.17
N SER A 127 17.91 28.12 -13.58
CA SER A 127 16.64 28.40 -14.25
C SER A 127 15.81 29.40 -13.46
N ASN A 128 15.07 30.23 -14.16
CA ASN A 128 14.09 31.11 -13.53
C ASN A 128 12.81 30.34 -13.14
N VAL A 129 11.91 30.98 -12.39
CA VAL A 129 10.68 30.38 -11.88
C VAL A 129 9.77 29.88 -13.00
N THR A 130 9.70 30.63 -14.13
CA THR A 130 8.87 30.25 -15.28
C THR A 130 9.42 29.04 -15.99
N GLU A 131 10.72 28.98 -16.22
CA GLU A 131 11.40 27.84 -16.83
C GLU A 131 11.26 26.59 -15.97
N ALA A 132 11.50 26.70 -14.66
CA ALA A 132 11.34 25.59 -13.72
C ALA A 132 9.89 25.06 -13.69
N ALA A 133 8.89 25.95 -13.78
CA ALA A 133 7.49 25.55 -13.84
C ALA A 133 7.15 24.78 -15.13
N MET A 134 7.65 25.27 -16.28
CA MET A 134 7.44 24.63 -17.58
C MET A 134 8.13 23.26 -17.65
N GLU A 135 9.39 23.16 -17.23
CA GLU A 135 10.18 21.92 -17.25
C GLU A 135 9.49 20.77 -16.46
N VAL A 136 8.71 21.11 -15.44
CA VAL A 136 7.96 20.11 -14.66
C VAL A 136 6.50 19.96 -15.09
N GLY A 137 6.11 20.51 -16.25
CA GLY A 137 4.80 20.32 -16.87
C GLY A 137 3.67 21.18 -16.29
N TYR A 138 3.97 22.37 -15.77
CA TYR A 138 2.96 23.37 -15.44
C TYR A 138 2.79 24.35 -16.60
N SER A 139 1.58 24.41 -17.16
CA SER A 139 1.20 25.37 -18.20
C SER A 139 0.82 26.75 -17.63
N SER A 140 0.57 26.86 -16.32
CA SER A 140 0.17 28.12 -15.65
C SER A 140 1.08 28.41 -14.47
N LEU A 141 1.78 29.53 -14.55
CA LEU A 141 2.66 30.04 -13.49
C LEU A 141 1.89 30.36 -12.20
N SER A 142 0.66 30.83 -12.31
CA SER A 142 -0.20 31.12 -11.16
C SER A 142 -0.56 29.83 -10.38
N HIS A 143 -0.94 28.78 -11.11
CA HIS A 143 -1.22 27.48 -10.50
C HIS A 143 0.04 26.86 -9.88
N PHE A 144 1.18 26.97 -10.56
CA PHE A 144 2.47 26.53 -10.04
C PHE A 144 2.82 27.25 -8.73
N SER A 145 2.81 28.59 -8.73
CA SER A 145 3.19 29.40 -7.56
C SER A 145 2.32 29.11 -6.35
N LYS A 146 1.00 28.96 -6.56
CA LYS A 146 0.07 28.57 -5.50
C LYS A 146 0.39 27.19 -4.96
N ALA A 147 0.56 26.19 -5.85
CA ALA A 147 0.87 24.82 -5.47
C ALA A 147 2.22 24.72 -4.73
N PHE A 148 3.20 25.49 -5.18
CA PHE A 148 4.54 25.54 -4.58
C PHE A 148 4.49 26.16 -3.17
N ALA A 149 3.79 27.28 -3.00
CA ALA A 149 3.62 27.93 -1.72
C ALA A 149 2.83 27.04 -0.72
N GLU A 150 1.80 26.33 -1.19
CA GLU A 150 1.06 25.35 -0.36
C GLU A 150 1.96 24.22 0.15
N ARG A 151 2.95 23.79 -0.65
CA ARG A 151 3.85 22.68 -0.30
C ARG A 151 5.01 23.10 0.56
N PHE A 152 5.68 24.21 0.19
CA PHE A 152 6.94 24.65 0.82
C PHE A 152 6.79 25.84 1.77
N GLY A 153 5.60 26.45 1.84
CA GLY A 153 5.32 27.58 2.72
C GLY A 153 5.89 28.91 2.24
N VAL A 154 6.58 28.93 1.10
CA VAL A 154 7.25 30.12 0.52
C VAL A 154 6.98 30.24 -0.96
N CYS A 155 7.02 31.46 -1.50
CA CYS A 155 6.91 31.71 -2.92
C CYS A 155 8.13 31.12 -3.67
N PRO A 156 7.96 30.57 -4.89
CA PRO A 156 9.10 30.04 -5.67
C PRO A 156 10.18 31.08 -5.98
N CYS A 157 9.82 32.37 -6.06
CA CYS A 157 10.78 33.46 -6.34
C CYS A 157 11.77 33.73 -5.20
N VAL A 158 11.38 33.45 -3.95
CA VAL A 158 12.26 33.64 -2.77
C VAL A 158 12.89 32.32 -2.28
N PHE A 159 12.49 31.21 -2.83
CA PHE A 159 12.93 29.87 -2.42
C PHE A 159 14.46 29.66 -2.52
N PRO A 160 15.18 30.12 -3.56
CA PRO A 160 16.63 30.03 -3.67
C PRO A 160 17.37 30.83 -2.60
N LEU A 161 16.74 31.89 -2.07
CA LEU A 161 17.35 32.83 -1.10
C LEU A 161 17.17 32.39 0.36
N SER A 162 16.39 31.34 0.62
CA SER A 162 16.06 30.89 1.98
C SER A 162 16.41 29.42 2.21
N PRO A 163 17.71 29.04 2.23
CA PRO A 163 18.09 27.64 2.49
C PRO A 163 17.76 27.15 3.90
N SER A 164 17.45 28.06 4.85
CA SER A 164 17.26 27.76 6.27
C SER A 164 15.79 27.59 6.72
N LEU A 165 14.80 27.86 5.85
CA LEU A 165 13.37 27.89 6.21
C LEU A 165 12.57 26.74 5.58
N LEU A 166 13.18 25.59 5.32
CA LEU A 166 12.43 24.43 4.89
C LEU A 166 11.74 23.79 6.09
N PRO A 167 10.42 24.00 6.32
CA PRO A 167 9.69 23.06 7.15
C PRO A 167 9.77 21.71 6.47
N ALA A 168 10.16 20.68 7.21
CA ALA A 168 10.08 19.30 6.74
C ALA A 168 8.70 19.08 6.10
N PRO A 169 8.61 18.39 4.95
CA PRO A 169 7.35 18.17 4.25
C PRO A 169 6.34 17.63 5.26
N LYS A 170 5.23 18.36 5.45
CA LYS A 170 4.12 17.91 6.29
C LYS A 170 3.46 16.72 5.60
N GLN A 171 4.12 15.57 5.66
CA GLN A 171 3.46 14.30 5.43
C GLN A 171 2.52 14.09 6.62
N LYS A 172 1.25 14.47 6.44
CA LYS A 172 0.19 13.89 7.25
C LYS A 172 0.18 12.40 6.91
N LEU A 173 0.93 11.61 7.69
CA LEU A 173 0.68 10.18 7.73
C LEU A 173 -0.81 10.00 8.04
N PRO A 174 -1.54 9.22 7.24
CA PRO A 174 -2.91 8.87 7.59
C PRO A 174 -2.85 8.15 8.93
N ASP A 175 -3.63 8.66 9.90
CA ASP A 175 -3.77 8.07 11.23
C ASP A 175 -4.27 6.63 11.09
N ARG A 176 -3.35 5.66 11.23
CA ARG A 176 -3.62 4.22 11.17
C ARG A 176 -4.65 3.74 12.20
N ARG A 177 -5.01 4.58 13.18
CA ARG A 177 -5.92 4.20 14.30
C ARG A 177 -7.41 4.33 13.99
N LYS A 178 -7.81 4.94 12.84
CA LYS A 178 -9.24 5.17 12.53
C LYS A 178 -9.85 4.22 11.51
N ARG A 179 -9.14 3.23 11.02
CA ARG A 179 -9.76 2.13 10.26
C ARG A 179 -9.63 0.84 11.05
N GLY A 180 -10.49 0.70 12.03
CA GLY A 180 -10.76 -0.59 12.63
C GLY A 180 -11.16 -1.55 11.50
N PHE A 181 -10.35 -2.56 11.31
CA PHE A 181 -10.68 -3.74 10.52
C PHE A 181 -11.90 -4.37 11.20
N GLN A 182 -13.10 -4.04 10.73
CA GLN A 182 -14.30 -4.77 11.09
C GLN A 182 -14.24 -6.11 10.38
N SER A 183 -13.78 -7.12 11.12
CA SER A 183 -13.87 -8.51 10.74
C SER A 183 -15.33 -8.87 10.42
N PRO A 184 -15.62 -9.54 9.27
CA PRO A 184 -16.99 -9.88 8.87
C PRO A 184 -17.67 -10.97 9.74
N ALA A 185 -17.10 -11.35 10.89
CA ALA A 185 -17.59 -12.43 11.75
C ALA A 185 -18.79 -12.05 12.67
N ARG A 186 -19.39 -10.85 12.54
CA ARG A 186 -20.49 -10.41 13.44
C ARG A 186 -21.87 -10.30 12.79
N ALA A 187 -22.04 -10.79 11.56
CA ALA A 187 -23.34 -10.70 10.86
C ALA A 187 -24.25 -11.94 10.96
N LEU A 188 -23.87 -12.97 11.74
CA LEU A 188 -24.66 -14.23 11.84
C LEU A 188 -25.27 -14.51 13.22
N GLN A 189 -25.44 -13.52 14.07
CA GLN A 189 -26.09 -13.70 15.39
C GLN A 189 -27.23 -12.72 15.67
N LYS A 190 -28.12 -12.47 14.68
CA LYS A 190 -29.45 -11.85 14.94
C LYS A 190 -30.51 -12.47 14.02
N SER A 191 -30.84 -13.74 14.26
CA SER A 191 -32.11 -14.32 13.91
C SER A 191 -32.31 -15.59 14.74
N ARG A 192 -32.77 -15.39 15.95
CA ARG A 192 -33.64 -16.28 16.73
C ARG A 192 -34.31 -15.45 17.79
#